data_10cdb801708b170b3a7c8559d72cba0a
#
_entry.id   10cdb801708b170b3a7c8559d72cba0a
#
_cell.length_a   1.000
_cell.length_b   1.000
_cell.length_c   1.000
_cell.angle_alpha   90.00
_cell.angle_beta   90.00
_cell.angle_gamma   90.00
#
_symmetry.space_group_name_H-M   'P 1'
#
loop_
_entity.id
_entity.type
_entity.pdbx_description
1 polymer ?
#
loop_
_entity_poly.entity_id
_entity_poly.type
_entity_poly.pdbx_seq_one_letter_code
_entity_poly.pdbx_strand_id
1 'polypeptide(L)'
;RASGLQYGDFTLRSGMDYNTILKTLSVQQVKRKTITITFPEGYTAVAIAQKMEENGLCSVDDFLACANGEDGSDFSQYDFWNAIPDTEGRLMKCEGYLFPDTYEFFTDDSVYNYVNTFYKEFDAKTSDLWDTINEKGTTMNDVVILASFIQEEAGMPAEDAKVSACFHNRLESDDPQWAEHKLESNASSYIMNDSDNNYLWNSPTAAYYGWPEQGAIPDDVLAHYDTYRISGLPAGAITNPGIDAIAAALNPDQEYLDEGYYFFVTGNPNGDHPGEYFYAKTADEHHQNCIIAGWG
;
A
#
# COMPACT_ATOMS: atom_id res chain seq x y z
N ARG A 1 -37.37 -23.30 32.61
CA ARG A 1 -37.29 -23.33 31.13
C ARG A 1 -36.73 -21.98 30.69
N ALA A 2 -35.58 -21.95 30.05
CA ALA A 2 -35.03 -20.75 29.43
C ALA A 2 -35.83 -20.43 28.15
N SER A 3 -37.05 -19.87 28.31
CA SER A 3 -37.84 -19.38 27.22
C SER A 3 -37.56 -17.88 27.10
N GLY A 4 -36.93 -17.47 26.00
CA GLY A 4 -36.67 -16.07 25.72
C GLY A 4 -35.21 -15.77 25.26
N LEU A 5 -34.40 -16.81 25.11
CA LEU A 5 -33.06 -16.62 24.52
C LEU A 5 -33.20 -16.19 23.06
N GLN A 6 -32.47 -15.15 22.70
CA GLN A 6 -32.46 -14.60 21.34
C GLN A 6 -31.32 -15.22 20.51
N TYR A 7 -31.51 -15.26 19.21
CA TYR A 7 -30.45 -15.65 18.26
C TYR A 7 -29.65 -14.39 17.90
N GLY A 8 -28.32 -14.51 17.87
CA GLY A 8 -27.42 -13.40 17.52
C GLY A 8 -26.05 -13.53 18.19
N ASP A 9 -25.17 -12.60 17.92
CA ASP A 9 -23.85 -12.49 18.54
C ASP A 9 -23.95 -11.72 19.85
N PHE A 10 -23.37 -12.28 20.92
CA PHE A 10 -23.45 -11.69 22.25
C PHE A 10 -22.05 -11.61 22.85
N THR A 11 -21.68 -10.44 23.35
CA THR A 11 -20.44 -10.27 24.10
C THR A 11 -20.62 -10.71 25.56
N LEU A 12 -19.94 -11.77 25.94
CA LEU A 12 -19.87 -12.24 27.34
C LEU A 12 -18.48 -11.94 27.89
N ARG A 13 -18.44 -11.49 29.16
CA ARG A 13 -17.19 -11.20 29.87
C ARG A 13 -16.94 -12.23 30.94
N SER A 14 -15.66 -12.55 31.22
CA SER A 14 -15.27 -13.40 32.33
C SER A 14 -15.74 -12.77 33.66
N GLY A 15 -16.36 -13.57 34.51
CA GLY A 15 -16.92 -13.10 35.81
C GLY A 15 -18.39 -12.70 35.76
N MET A 16 -19.08 -12.79 34.65
CA MET A 16 -20.55 -12.65 34.61
C MET A 16 -21.21 -13.81 35.36
N ASP A 17 -22.17 -13.51 36.23
CA ASP A 17 -23.01 -14.51 36.85
C ASP A 17 -24.07 -15.06 35.88
N TYR A 18 -24.64 -16.21 36.24
CA TYR A 18 -25.61 -16.92 35.39
C TYR A 18 -26.83 -16.06 35.01
N ASN A 19 -27.35 -15.24 35.93
CA ASN A 19 -28.50 -14.38 35.67
C ASN A 19 -28.14 -13.25 34.68
N THR A 20 -26.96 -12.68 34.79
CA THR A 20 -26.44 -11.67 33.88
C THR A 20 -26.24 -12.25 32.49
N ILE A 21 -25.70 -13.46 32.38
CA ILE A 21 -25.57 -14.17 31.10
C ILE A 21 -26.95 -14.40 30.48
N LEU A 22 -27.91 -14.96 31.22
CA LEU A 22 -29.27 -15.18 30.72
C LEU A 22 -29.95 -13.87 30.28
N LYS A 23 -29.80 -12.80 31.05
CA LYS A 23 -30.35 -11.49 30.71
C LYS A 23 -29.72 -10.95 29.43
N THR A 24 -28.40 -11.04 29.27
CA THR A 24 -27.69 -10.64 28.07
C THR A 24 -28.20 -11.42 26.83
N LEU A 25 -28.35 -12.74 26.94
CA LEU A 25 -28.84 -13.60 25.89
C LEU A 25 -30.34 -13.47 25.62
N SER A 26 -31.10 -12.85 26.52
CA SER A 26 -32.57 -12.63 26.39
C SER A 26 -32.90 -11.26 25.81
N VAL A 27 -31.96 -10.33 25.71
CA VAL A 27 -32.18 -9.04 25.07
C VAL A 27 -32.16 -9.22 23.55
N GLN A 28 -33.20 -8.77 22.87
CA GLN A 28 -33.22 -8.81 21.41
C GLN A 28 -32.09 -7.94 20.89
N GLN A 29 -31.13 -8.57 20.25
CA GLN A 29 -30.09 -7.84 19.54
C GLN A 29 -30.74 -7.11 18.36
N VAL A 30 -30.66 -5.81 18.35
CA VAL A 30 -30.97 -5.04 17.14
C VAL A 30 -29.89 -5.45 16.14
N LYS A 31 -30.29 -6.08 15.04
CA LYS A 31 -29.34 -6.46 13.99
C LYS A 31 -28.72 -5.18 13.46
N ARG A 32 -27.46 -4.94 13.82
CA ARG A 32 -26.71 -3.78 13.31
C ARG A 32 -26.66 -3.86 11.79
N LYS A 33 -26.87 -2.75 11.15
CA LYS A 33 -26.78 -2.68 9.68
C LYS A 33 -25.32 -2.77 9.28
N THR A 34 -25.01 -3.65 8.32
CA THR A 34 -23.68 -3.77 7.73
C THR A 34 -23.68 -3.31 6.29
N ILE A 35 -22.49 -2.96 5.81
CA ILE A 35 -22.18 -2.69 4.41
C ILE A 35 -20.89 -3.40 4.04
N THR A 36 -20.86 -3.98 2.85
CA THR A 36 -19.66 -4.64 2.31
C THR A 36 -19.00 -3.71 1.29
N ILE A 37 -17.72 -3.44 1.46
CA ILE A 37 -16.94 -2.56 0.58
C ILE A 37 -15.66 -3.26 0.18
N THR A 38 -15.33 -3.24 -1.12
CA THR A 38 -14.05 -3.73 -1.66
C THR A 38 -13.12 -2.57 -1.89
N PHE A 39 -11.89 -2.68 -1.39
CA PHE A 39 -10.79 -1.74 -1.62
C PHE A 39 -9.76 -2.43 -2.50
N PRO A 40 -9.61 -2.01 -3.77
CA PRO A 40 -8.59 -2.56 -4.67
C PRO A 40 -7.17 -2.33 -4.16
N GLU A 41 -6.27 -3.21 -4.55
CA GLU A 41 -4.82 -2.99 -4.43
C GLU A 41 -4.40 -1.72 -5.17
N GLY A 42 -3.36 -1.05 -4.69
CA GLY A 42 -2.89 0.21 -5.24
C GLY A 42 -3.72 1.45 -4.86
N TYR A 43 -4.77 1.32 -4.04
CA TYR A 43 -5.46 2.50 -3.53
C TYR A 43 -4.57 3.27 -2.55
N THR A 44 -4.56 4.61 -2.66
CA THR A 44 -3.94 5.46 -1.64
C THR A 44 -4.79 5.52 -0.37
N ALA A 45 -4.20 5.88 0.75
CA ALA A 45 -4.93 6.09 2.00
C ALA A 45 -6.07 7.09 1.84
N VAL A 46 -5.86 8.15 1.05
CA VAL A 46 -6.89 9.14 0.72
C VAL A 46 -8.04 8.51 -0.09
N ALA A 47 -7.73 7.68 -1.09
CA ALA A 47 -8.75 6.99 -1.87
C ALA A 47 -9.59 6.03 -1.01
N ILE A 48 -8.95 5.35 -0.07
CA ILE A 48 -9.64 4.51 0.92
C ILE A 48 -10.56 5.37 1.79
N ALA A 49 -10.06 6.48 2.35
CA ALA A 49 -10.83 7.39 3.17
C ALA A 49 -12.04 7.99 2.42
N GLN A 50 -11.85 8.41 1.16
CA GLN A 50 -12.94 8.90 0.30
C GLN A 50 -14.00 7.83 0.10
N LYS A 51 -13.60 6.59 -0.13
CA LYS A 51 -14.54 5.48 -0.28
C LYS A 51 -15.31 5.17 1.00
N MET A 52 -14.69 5.35 2.18
CA MET A 52 -15.39 5.27 3.47
C MET A 52 -16.45 6.39 3.60
N GLU A 53 -16.09 7.63 3.23
CA GLU A 53 -17.03 8.77 3.26
C GLU A 53 -18.19 8.62 2.27
N GLU A 54 -17.92 8.19 1.03
CA GLU A 54 -18.94 7.92 0.01
C GLU A 54 -19.99 6.89 0.45
N ASN A 55 -19.56 5.95 1.31
CA ASN A 55 -20.43 4.94 1.89
C ASN A 55 -21.08 5.37 3.23
N GLY A 56 -20.85 6.62 3.66
CA GLY A 56 -21.47 7.23 4.83
C GLY A 56 -20.97 6.68 6.16
N LEU A 57 -19.73 6.18 6.23
CA LEU A 57 -19.15 5.59 7.44
C LEU A 57 -18.43 6.63 8.31
N CYS A 58 -17.57 7.47 7.72
CA CYS A 58 -16.87 8.56 8.39
C CYS A 58 -16.42 9.61 7.37
N SER A 59 -15.95 10.78 7.82
CA SER A 59 -15.33 11.76 6.93
C SER A 59 -13.90 11.34 6.54
N VAL A 60 -13.40 11.88 5.42
CA VAL A 60 -12.00 11.68 4.97
C VAL A 60 -11.03 12.10 6.07
N ASP A 61 -11.23 13.30 6.64
CA ASP A 61 -10.33 13.85 7.64
C ASP A 61 -10.31 13.02 8.94
N ASP A 62 -11.49 12.57 9.43
CA ASP A 62 -11.56 11.73 10.63
C ASP A 62 -10.87 10.37 10.39
N PHE A 63 -11.06 9.78 9.21
CA PHE A 63 -10.41 8.50 8.88
C PHE A 63 -8.89 8.64 8.86
N LEU A 64 -8.37 9.65 8.14
CA LEU A 64 -6.93 9.86 8.00
C LEU A 64 -6.28 10.25 9.32
N ALA A 65 -6.90 11.15 10.11
CA ALA A 65 -6.40 11.52 11.43
C ALA A 65 -6.29 10.30 12.35
N CYS A 66 -7.31 9.43 12.35
CA CYS A 66 -7.29 8.20 13.11
C CYS A 66 -6.21 7.23 12.58
N ALA A 67 -6.14 7.01 11.26
CA ALA A 67 -5.19 6.09 10.66
C ALA A 67 -3.73 6.52 10.86
N ASN A 68 -3.45 7.81 10.93
CA ASN A 68 -2.12 8.34 11.26
C ASN A 68 -1.84 8.40 12.77
N GLY A 69 -2.86 8.17 13.63
CA GLY A 69 -2.75 8.33 15.09
C GLY A 69 -2.74 9.79 15.55
N GLU A 70 -3.11 10.72 14.69
CA GLU A 70 -3.09 12.18 14.95
C GLU A 70 -4.22 12.63 15.88
N ASP A 71 -5.32 11.87 15.93
CA ASP A 71 -6.44 12.07 16.85
C ASP A 71 -6.20 11.48 18.24
N GLY A 72 -5.03 10.86 18.47
CA GLY A 72 -4.66 10.15 19.69
C GLY A 72 -5.05 8.66 19.67
N SER A 73 -5.50 8.14 18.53
CA SER A 73 -5.72 6.70 18.34
C SER A 73 -4.40 5.92 18.50
N ASP A 74 -4.46 4.81 19.21
CA ASP A 74 -3.30 3.96 19.52
C ASP A 74 -3.47 2.58 18.87
N PHE A 75 -2.52 2.21 18.01
CA PHE A 75 -2.44 0.91 17.35
C PHE A 75 -1.17 0.15 17.73
N SER A 76 -0.58 0.46 18.90
CA SER A 76 0.65 -0.16 19.41
C SER A 76 0.54 -1.66 19.68
N GLN A 77 -0.68 -2.24 19.61
CA GLN A 77 -0.89 -3.68 19.62
C GLN A 77 -0.34 -4.39 18.37
N TYR A 78 -0.01 -3.66 17.30
CA TYR A 78 0.56 -4.22 16.08
C TYR A 78 2.05 -3.93 15.98
N ASP A 79 2.85 -4.97 15.76
CA ASP A 79 4.31 -4.86 15.64
C ASP A 79 4.71 -3.99 14.45
N PHE A 80 4.01 -4.10 13.31
CA PHE A 80 4.29 -3.26 12.15
C PHE A 80 4.11 -1.77 12.45
N TRP A 81 3.07 -1.39 13.21
CA TRP A 81 2.79 0.00 13.57
C TRP A 81 3.91 0.62 14.40
N ASN A 82 4.46 -0.18 15.33
CA ASN A 82 5.59 0.22 16.16
C ASN A 82 6.91 0.29 15.38
N ALA A 83 7.01 -0.47 14.29
CA ALA A 83 8.19 -0.53 13.43
C ALA A 83 8.22 0.58 12.36
N ILE A 84 7.12 1.33 12.15
CA ILE A 84 7.11 2.46 11.21
C ILE A 84 7.97 3.59 11.79
N PRO A 85 9.09 3.95 11.13
CA PRO A 85 9.96 5.01 11.63
C PRO A 85 9.34 6.39 11.47
N ASP A 86 9.71 7.30 12.37
CA ASP A 86 9.44 8.73 12.18
C ASP A 86 10.46 9.28 11.15
N THR A 87 10.07 9.26 9.88
CA THR A 87 10.93 9.64 8.76
C THR A 87 10.59 11.05 8.33
N GLU A 88 11.61 11.92 8.23
CA GLU A 88 11.45 13.27 7.70
C GLU A 88 10.85 13.24 6.29
N GLY A 89 9.85 14.08 6.05
CA GLY A 89 9.18 14.19 4.75
C GLY A 89 8.13 13.12 4.48
N ARG A 90 7.88 12.18 5.41
CA ARG A 90 6.78 11.22 5.26
C ARG A 90 5.43 11.94 5.23
N LEU A 91 4.64 11.72 4.18
CA LEU A 91 3.33 12.36 4.02
C LEU A 91 2.28 11.79 4.97
N MET A 92 2.18 10.47 5.05
CA MET A 92 1.21 9.75 5.88
C MET A 92 1.86 8.52 6.51
N LYS A 93 1.67 8.33 7.80
CA LYS A 93 2.15 7.13 8.51
C LYS A 93 1.41 5.88 8.06
N CYS A 94 0.12 6.02 7.77
CA CYS A 94 -0.77 4.91 7.41
C CYS A 94 -0.61 4.42 5.96
N GLU A 95 0.02 5.19 5.06
CA GLU A 95 0.16 4.80 3.67
C GLU A 95 1.00 3.53 3.53
N GLY A 96 0.46 2.55 2.80
CA GLY A 96 1.05 1.22 2.62
C GLY A 96 0.56 0.17 3.62
N TYR A 97 -0.14 0.56 4.69
CA TYR A 97 -0.55 -0.34 5.78
C TYR A 97 -2.07 -0.55 5.90
N LEU A 98 -2.87 0.14 5.09
CA LEU A 98 -4.31 -0.07 5.00
C LEU A 98 -4.59 -1.20 3.99
N PHE A 99 -4.53 -2.45 4.44
CA PHE A 99 -4.52 -3.62 3.55
C PHE A 99 -5.74 -3.65 2.62
N PRO A 100 -5.55 -3.80 1.29
CA PRO A 100 -6.64 -3.89 0.32
C PRO A 100 -7.34 -5.26 0.41
N ASP A 101 -8.65 -5.24 0.63
CA ASP A 101 -9.52 -6.45 0.65
C ASP A 101 -11.00 -6.03 0.57
N THR A 102 -11.88 -7.00 0.70
CA THR A 102 -13.33 -6.80 0.83
C THR A 102 -13.75 -6.94 2.29
N TYR A 103 -14.23 -5.86 2.88
CA TYR A 103 -14.59 -5.79 4.28
C TYR A 103 -16.10 -5.62 4.50
N GLU A 104 -16.61 -6.20 5.57
CA GLU A 104 -17.96 -5.92 6.07
C GLU A 104 -17.87 -4.99 7.29
N PHE A 105 -18.44 -3.80 7.19
CA PHE A 105 -18.47 -2.81 8.26
C PHE A 105 -19.86 -2.65 8.85
N PHE A 106 -19.94 -2.45 10.17
CA PHE A 106 -21.15 -1.91 10.78
C PHE A 106 -21.27 -0.42 10.47
N THR A 107 -22.46 0.04 10.05
CA THR A 107 -22.66 1.44 9.65
C THR A 107 -22.71 2.43 10.81
N ASP A 108 -22.66 1.95 12.05
CA ASP A 108 -22.73 2.70 13.30
C ASP A 108 -21.50 2.43 14.20
N ASP A 109 -20.36 2.08 13.61
CA ASP A 109 -19.14 1.82 14.35
C ASP A 109 -18.27 3.08 14.52
N SER A 110 -17.22 2.99 15.31
CA SER A 110 -16.25 4.06 15.50
C SER A 110 -15.24 4.08 14.35
N VAL A 111 -14.67 5.27 14.07
CA VAL A 111 -13.60 5.43 13.09
C VAL A 111 -12.40 4.54 13.45
N TYR A 112 -12.06 4.44 14.75
CA TYR A 112 -11.04 3.53 15.25
C TYR A 112 -11.27 2.08 14.80
N ASN A 113 -12.51 1.57 14.93
CA ASN A 113 -12.81 0.20 14.54
C ASN A 113 -12.74 0.01 13.02
N TYR A 114 -13.09 1.02 12.24
CA TYR A 114 -12.92 1.00 10.78
C TYR A 114 -11.45 0.88 10.40
N VAL A 115 -10.60 1.76 10.91
CA VAL A 115 -9.14 1.72 10.67
C VAL A 115 -8.53 0.42 11.18
N ASN A 116 -8.92 0.00 12.41
CA ASN A 116 -8.41 -1.23 13.02
C ASN A 116 -8.74 -2.49 12.18
N THR A 117 -9.80 -2.46 11.37
CA THR A 117 -10.13 -3.57 10.46
C THR A 117 -9.05 -3.73 9.39
N PHE A 118 -8.59 -2.65 8.77
CA PHE A 118 -7.50 -2.68 7.79
C PHE A 118 -6.17 -3.11 8.41
N TYR A 119 -5.84 -2.58 9.57
CA TYR A 119 -4.59 -2.89 10.26
C TYR A 119 -4.53 -4.34 10.76
N LYS A 120 -5.66 -4.85 11.25
CA LYS A 120 -5.77 -6.25 11.63
C LYS A 120 -5.55 -7.18 10.44
N GLU A 121 -6.06 -6.82 9.27
CA GLU A 121 -5.86 -7.62 8.06
C GLU A 121 -4.42 -7.53 7.58
N PHE A 122 -3.80 -6.33 7.59
CA PHE A 122 -2.38 -6.17 7.29
C PHE A 122 -1.52 -7.04 8.20
N ASP A 123 -1.74 -6.99 9.51
CA ASP A 123 -1.03 -7.80 10.49
C ASP A 123 -1.21 -9.30 10.21
N ALA A 124 -2.44 -9.73 9.95
CA ALA A 124 -2.74 -11.14 9.66
C ALA A 124 -2.07 -11.65 8.39
N LYS A 125 -1.98 -10.81 7.34
CA LYS A 125 -1.37 -11.17 6.04
C LYS A 125 0.16 -11.14 6.07
N THR A 126 0.75 -10.32 6.93
CA THR A 126 2.20 -10.10 6.96
C THR A 126 2.90 -10.73 8.16
N SER A 127 2.15 -11.31 9.11
CA SER A 127 2.71 -11.91 10.34
C SER A 127 3.80 -12.95 10.07
N ASP A 128 3.67 -13.76 9.03
CA ASP A 128 4.61 -14.83 8.69
C ASP A 128 5.87 -14.30 7.96
N LEU A 129 5.91 -13.01 7.61
CA LEU A 129 7.02 -12.42 6.86
C LEU A 129 8.15 -11.90 7.76
N TRP A 130 7.90 -11.72 9.06
CA TRP A 130 8.86 -11.11 9.99
C TRP A 130 10.18 -11.88 10.09
N ASP A 131 10.14 -13.20 10.09
CA ASP A 131 11.35 -14.01 10.14
C ASP A 131 12.21 -13.79 8.88
N THR A 132 11.58 -13.79 7.71
CA THR A 132 12.26 -13.52 6.43
C THR A 132 12.82 -12.09 6.36
N ILE A 133 12.07 -11.09 6.85
CA ILE A 133 12.52 -9.70 6.93
C ILE A 133 13.80 -9.60 7.78
N ASN A 134 13.79 -10.23 8.96
CA ASN A 134 14.94 -10.24 9.86
C ASN A 134 16.14 -10.99 9.25
N GLU A 135 15.92 -12.13 8.61
CA GLU A 135 16.98 -12.92 7.95
C GLU A 135 17.64 -12.14 6.81
N LYS A 136 16.87 -11.36 6.06
CA LYS A 136 17.37 -10.51 4.97
C LYS A 136 17.99 -9.20 5.45
N GLY A 137 17.83 -8.84 6.73
CA GLY A 137 18.35 -7.60 7.30
C GLY A 137 17.68 -6.34 6.79
N THR A 138 16.42 -6.44 6.33
CA THR A 138 15.58 -5.33 5.91
C THR A 138 14.55 -4.97 6.98
N THR A 139 13.65 -4.04 6.71
CA THR A 139 12.57 -3.66 7.62
C THR A 139 11.20 -3.86 6.95
N MET A 140 10.15 -4.07 7.75
CA MET A 140 8.77 -4.10 7.22
C MET A 140 8.46 -2.79 6.48
N ASN A 141 8.97 -1.67 6.96
CA ASN A 141 8.78 -0.38 6.33
C ASN A 141 9.38 -0.32 4.91
N ASP A 142 10.61 -0.79 4.74
CA ASP A 142 11.29 -0.77 3.44
C ASP A 142 10.61 -1.73 2.45
N VAL A 143 10.18 -2.89 2.95
CA VAL A 143 9.39 -3.85 2.17
C VAL A 143 8.08 -3.25 1.68
N VAL A 144 7.33 -2.57 2.54
CA VAL A 144 6.05 -1.95 2.18
C VAL A 144 6.25 -0.78 1.20
N ILE A 145 7.28 0.03 1.41
CA ILE A 145 7.62 1.10 0.46
C ILE A 145 7.92 0.50 -0.92
N LEU A 146 8.84 -0.46 -1.01
CA LEU A 146 9.20 -1.08 -2.28
C LEU A 146 8.00 -1.78 -2.92
N ALA A 147 7.19 -2.49 -2.12
CA ALA A 147 5.98 -3.16 -2.59
C ALA A 147 4.97 -2.18 -3.21
N SER A 148 4.84 -0.96 -2.68
CA SER A 148 3.96 0.05 -3.25
C SER A 148 4.38 0.49 -4.66
N PHE A 149 5.68 0.51 -4.94
CA PHE A 149 6.20 0.76 -6.30
C PHE A 149 6.00 -0.44 -7.22
N ILE A 150 6.27 -1.65 -6.73
CA ILE A 150 6.04 -2.88 -7.49
C ILE A 150 4.56 -2.98 -7.89
N GLN A 151 3.64 -2.72 -6.96
CA GLN A 151 2.20 -2.72 -7.20
C GLN A 151 1.79 -1.81 -8.37
N GLU A 152 2.40 -0.63 -8.46
CA GLU A 152 2.02 0.37 -9.47
C GLU A 152 2.72 0.17 -10.81
N GLU A 153 3.86 -0.51 -10.83
CA GLU A 153 4.64 -0.75 -12.05
C GLU A 153 4.36 -2.13 -12.68
N ALA A 154 4.06 -3.13 -11.85
CA ALA A 154 3.78 -4.48 -12.32
C ALA A 154 2.27 -4.66 -12.55
N GLY A 155 1.76 -4.38 -13.70
CA GLY A 155 0.32 -4.44 -14.01
C GLY A 155 -0.34 -5.83 -13.82
N MET A 156 0.41 -6.85 -13.36
CA MET A 156 -0.09 -8.19 -13.03
C MET A 156 0.84 -8.91 -12.05
N PRO A 157 0.33 -9.70 -11.09
CA PRO A 157 1.14 -10.38 -10.06
C PRO A 157 2.23 -11.31 -10.61
N ALA A 158 2.07 -11.84 -11.82
CA ALA A 158 3.07 -12.70 -12.46
C ALA A 158 4.38 -11.98 -12.79
N GLU A 159 4.38 -10.66 -12.86
CA GLU A 159 5.55 -9.82 -13.15
C GLU A 159 6.17 -9.17 -11.90
N ASP A 160 5.46 -9.19 -10.76
CA ASP A 160 5.90 -8.53 -9.52
C ASP A 160 7.34 -8.90 -9.13
N ALA A 161 7.68 -10.19 -9.13
CA ALA A 161 8.99 -10.66 -8.73
C ALA A 161 10.13 -10.20 -9.67
N LYS A 162 9.85 -10.06 -10.97
CA LYS A 162 10.82 -9.60 -11.97
C LYS A 162 11.01 -8.08 -11.91
N VAL A 163 9.90 -7.32 -11.74
CA VAL A 163 9.95 -5.87 -11.48
C VAL A 163 10.71 -5.60 -10.20
N SER A 164 10.43 -6.38 -9.15
CA SER A 164 11.17 -6.34 -7.89
C SER A 164 12.67 -6.55 -8.09
N ALA A 165 13.07 -7.54 -8.89
CA ALA A 165 14.48 -7.81 -9.19
C ALA A 165 15.17 -6.61 -9.87
N CYS A 166 14.48 -5.94 -10.80
CA CYS A 166 15.01 -4.73 -11.42
C CYS A 166 15.22 -3.61 -10.40
N PHE A 167 14.30 -3.43 -9.47
CA PHE A 167 14.43 -2.42 -8.41
C PHE A 167 15.55 -2.76 -7.42
N HIS A 168 15.65 -4.01 -6.98
CA HIS A 168 16.77 -4.46 -6.15
C HIS A 168 18.12 -4.24 -6.84
N ASN A 169 18.23 -4.60 -8.12
CA ASN A 169 19.44 -4.35 -8.89
C ASN A 169 19.81 -2.86 -8.94
N ARG A 170 18.84 -1.94 -9.12
CA ARG A 170 19.11 -0.49 -9.10
C ARG A 170 19.56 0.01 -7.73
N LEU A 171 18.95 -0.50 -6.67
CA LEU A 171 19.18 -0.04 -5.29
C LEU A 171 20.47 -0.62 -4.69
N GLU A 172 20.93 -1.80 -5.13
CA GLU A 172 22.02 -2.55 -4.48
C GLU A 172 23.24 -2.74 -5.39
N SER A 173 23.19 -2.29 -6.64
CA SER A 173 24.26 -2.54 -7.63
C SER A 173 25.53 -1.76 -7.33
N ASP A 174 26.67 -2.44 -7.53
CA ASP A 174 28.01 -1.83 -7.59
C ASP A 174 28.35 -1.27 -8.98
N ASP A 175 27.43 -1.38 -9.98
CA ASP A 175 27.65 -0.83 -11.31
C ASP A 175 27.71 0.70 -11.24
N PRO A 176 28.74 1.35 -11.85
CA PRO A 176 28.88 2.81 -11.87
C PRO A 176 27.66 3.54 -12.43
N GLN A 177 26.85 2.92 -13.29
CA GLN A 177 25.62 3.49 -13.80
C GLN A 177 24.58 3.67 -12.68
N TRP A 178 24.58 2.80 -11.69
CA TRP A 178 23.65 2.79 -10.55
C TRP A 178 24.28 3.23 -9.23
N ALA A 179 25.45 3.87 -9.29
CA ALA A 179 26.22 4.31 -8.10
C ALA A 179 25.45 5.27 -7.19
N GLU A 180 24.38 5.89 -7.66
CA GLU A 180 23.48 6.74 -6.87
C GLU A 180 22.37 5.95 -6.19
N HIS A 181 22.24 4.64 -6.47
CA HIS A 181 21.23 3.74 -5.88
C HIS A 181 19.81 4.30 -5.93
N LYS A 182 19.42 4.88 -7.06
CA LYS A 182 18.10 5.47 -7.29
C LYS A 182 17.12 4.43 -7.81
N LEU A 183 15.87 4.50 -7.35
CA LEU A 183 14.82 3.61 -7.84
C LEU A 183 14.41 3.93 -9.29
N GLU A 184 14.41 5.20 -9.68
CA GLU A 184 14.09 5.71 -11.03
C GLU A 184 12.75 5.18 -11.57
N SER A 185 11.69 5.30 -10.76
CA SER A 185 10.33 4.94 -11.13
C SER A 185 9.47 6.18 -11.30
N ASN A 186 8.65 6.20 -12.34
CA ASN A 186 7.69 7.26 -12.60
C ASN A 186 6.47 7.22 -11.66
N ALA A 187 6.29 6.16 -10.89
CA ALA A 187 5.12 5.99 -10.02
C ALA A 187 4.96 7.10 -8.96
N SER A 188 6.04 7.78 -8.57
CA SER A 188 5.98 8.95 -7.69
C SER A 188 6.59 10.22 -8.27
N SER A 189 7.12 10.19 -9.49
CA SER A 189 7.80 11.33 -10.11
C SER A 189 6.84 12.24 -10.86
N TYR A 190 6.98 13.55 -10.67
CA TYR A 190 6.16 14.58 -11.31
C TYR A 190 6.91 15.46 -12.28
N ILE A 191 8.15 15.14 -12.50
CA ILE A 191 9.07 15.97 -13.29
C ILE A 191 8.92 15.63 -14.76
N MET A 192 8.46 14.43 -15.06
CA MET A 192 8.15 14.01 -16.39
C MET A 192 6.78 14.56 -16.78
N ASN A 193 6.66 15.18 -17.94
CA ASN A 193 5.42 15.77 -18.49
C ASN A 193 4.28 14.77 -18.71
N ASP A 194 4.41 13.57 -18.22
CA ASP A 194 3.39 12.53 -18.27
C ASP A 194 2.64 12.49 -16.96
N SER A 195 1.61 13.33 -16.87
CA SER A 195 0.73 13.41 -15.72
C SER A 195 -0.13 12.16 -15.54
N ASP A 196 -0.28 11.34 -16.58
CA ASP A 196 -1.24 10.23 -16.56
C ASP A 196 -0.73 9.02 -15.75
N ASN A 197 0.59 8.94 -15.55
CA ASN A 197 1.23 7.86 -14.78
C ASN A 197 1.84 8.32 -13.46
N ASN A 198 1.45 9.48 -12.98
CA ASN A 198 2.04 10.06 -11.80
C ASN A 198 1.08 10.00 -10.60
N TYR A 199 1.30 9.07 -9.69
CA TYR A 199 0.38 8.78 -8.59
C TYR A 199 0.25 9.89 -7.56
N LEU A 200 1.31 10.65 -7.27
CA LEU A 200 1.18 11.83 -6.42
C LEU A 200 0.41 12.95 -7.11
N TRP A 201 0.64 13.15 -8.42
CA TRP A 201 0.03 14.21 -9.19
C TRP A 201 -1.46 13.97 -9.49
N ASN A 202 -1.79 12.80 -10.03
CA ASN A 202 -3.16 12.43 -10.42
C ASN A 202 -3.93 11.70 -9.33
N SER A 203 -3.26 11.36 -8.21
CA SER A 203 -3.87 10.61 -7.14
C SER A 203 -4.82 11.47 -6.31
N PRO A 204 -5.79 10.85 -5.63
CA PRO A 204 -6.56 11.50 -4.58
C PRO A 204 -5.70 12.20 -3.53
N THR A 205 -4.50 11.69 -3.26
CA THR A 205 -3.52 12.26 -2.34
C THR A 205 -3.08 13.66 -2.79
N ALA A 206 -2.74 13.84 -4.07
CA ALA A 206 -2.38 15.16 -4.60
C ALA A 206 -3.54 16.17 -4.47
N ALA A 207 -4.77 15.73 -4.74
CA ALA A 207 -5.96 16.54 -4.58
C ALA A 207 -6.22 16.91 -3.10
N TYR A 208 -6.02 15.97 -2.19
CA TYR A 208 -6.18 16.18 -0.75
C TYR A 208 -5.22 17.25 -0.21
N TYR A 209 -3.96 17.22 -0.65
CA TYR A 209 -2.97 18.24 -0.28
C TYR A 209 -3.07 19.53 -1.10
N GLY A 210 -3.98 19.63 -2.05
CA GLY A 210 -4.17 20.81 -2.88
C GLY A 210 -3.11 21.02 -3.94
N TRP A 211 -2.58 19.95 -4.51
CA TRP A 211 -1.62 19.96 -5.63
C TRP A 211 -2.32 19.59 -6.96
N PRO A 212 -3.27 20.42 -7.44
CA PRO A 212 -4.13 20.05 -8.57
C PRO A 212 -3.45 20.16 -9.94
N GLU A 213 -2.26 20.77 -10.00
CA GLU A 213 -1.54 21.03 -11.24
C GLU A 213 -0.06 20.67 -11.11
N GLN A 214 0.52 20.18 -12.20
CA GLN A 214 1.95 19.88 -12.27
C GLN A 214 2.78 21.12 -11.88
N GLY A 215 3.77 20.93 -11.01
CA GLY A 215 4.57 22.01 -10.44
C GLY A 215 3.99 22.67 -9.21
N ALA A 216 2.77 22.30 -8.78
CA ALA A 216 2.22 22.73 -7.49
C ALA A 216 2.74 21.91 -6.31
N ILE A 217 3.44 20.78 -6.59
CA ILE A 217 4.01 19.91 -5.55
C ILE A 217 5.17 20.64 -4.89
N PRO A 218 5.17 20.77 -3.56
CA PRO A 218 6.25 21.41 -2.83
C PRO A 218 7.61 20.75 -3.07
N ASP A 219 8.68 21.54 -3.14
CA ASP A 219 10.04 21.03 -3.37
C ASP A 219 10.52 20.09 -2.24
N ASP A 220 10.04 20.27 -1.02
CA ASP A 220 10.31 19.38 0.11
C ASP A 220 9.67 18.01 -0.07
N VAL A 221 8.48 17.92 -0.66
CA VAL A 221 7.86 16.62 -1.03
C VAL A 221 8.67 15.95 -2.12
N LEU A 222 9.06 16.68 -3.18
CA LEU A 222 9.89 16.14 -4.26
C LEU A 222 11.25 15.68 -3.73
N ALA A 223 11.83 16.36 -2.75
CA ALA A 223 13.09 15.96 -2.13
C ALA A 223 13.03 14.64 -1.37
N HIS A 224 11.82 14.13 -1.05
CA HIS A 224 11.62 12.90 -0.29
C HIS A 224 10.91 11.78 -1.07
N TYR A 225 10.28 12.10 -2.22
CA TYR A 225 9.49 11.13 -3.00
C TYR A 225 9.88 11.02 -4.47
N ASP A 226 10.66 11.98 -5.01
CA ASP A 226 11.11 11.88 -6.40
C ASP A 226 12.27 10.90 -6.53
N THR A 227 11.98 9.70 -7.00
CA THR A 227 12.92 8.59 -7.11
C THR A 227 14.03 8.80 -8.15
N TYR A 228 13.96 9.88 -8.94
CA TYR A 228 15.06 10.32 -9.81
C TYR A 228 16.00 11.30 -9.11
N ARG A 229 15.60 11.88 -7.97
CA ARG A 229 16.43 12.81 -7.17
C ARG A 229 17.07 12.16 -5.97
N ILE A 230 16.33 11.26 -5.29
CA ILE A 230 16.76 10.64 -4.04
C ILE A 230 17.55 9.37 -4.29
N SER A 231 18.48 9.05 -3.37
CA SER A 231 19.13 7.76 -3.28
C SER A 231 18.33 6.84 -2.35
N GLY A 232 18.18 5.58 -2.71
CA GLY A 232 17.41 4.61 -1.93
C GLY A 232 15.89 4.74 -2.11
N LEU A 233 15.17 4.32 -1.08
CA LEU A 233 13.72 4.34 -1.05
C LEU A 233 13.19 5.72 -0.60
N PRO A 234 11.98 6.13 -1.04
CA PRO A 234 11.34 7.35 -0.57
C PRO A 234 10.96 7.30 0.91
N ALA A 235 10.56 8.44 1.46
CA ALA A 235 10.22 8.59 2.87
C ALA A 235 9.04 7.74 3.34
N GLY A 236 8.18 7.28 2.42
CA GLY A 236 7.03 6.42 2.71
C GLY A 236 6.50 5.75 1.45
N ALA A 237 5.56 4.82 1.64
CA ALA A 237 4.84 4.19 0.54
C ALA A 237 4.00 5.21 -0.24
N ILE A 238 3.67 4.89 -1.49
CA ILE A 238 2.87 5.74 -2.38
C ILE A 238 1.42 5.26 -2.53
N THR A 239 1.18 3.98 -2.24
CA THR A 239 -0.13 3.32 -2.27
C THR A 239 -0.15 2.15 -1.28
N ASN A 240 -1.30 1.50 -1.13
CA ASN A 240 -1.45 0.31 -0.30
C ASN A 240 -1.36 -0.96 -1.18
N PRO A 241 -0.24 -1.69 -1.10
CA PRO A 241 0.01 -2.85 -1.96
C PRO A 241 -0.76 -4.10 -1.50
N GLY A 242 -0.99 -5.01 -2.45
CA GLY A 242 -1.46 -6.37 -2.18
C GLY A 242 -0.36 -7.28 -1.65
N ILE A 243 -0.76 -8.48 -1.21
CA ILE A 243 0.18 -9.44 -0.62
C ILE A 243 1.21 -9.95 -1.63
N ASP A 244 0.85 -10.05 -2.91
CA ASP A 244 1.75 -10.53 -3.95
C ASP A 244 2.91 -9.54 -4.17
N ALA A 245 2.64 -8.24 -4.22
CA ALA A 245 3.66 -7.20 -4.30
C ALA A 245 4.54 -7.14 -3.05
N ILE A 246 3.96 -7.31 -1.83
CA ILE A 246 4.72 -7.39 -0.57
C ILE A 246 5.65 -8.62 -0.57
N ALA A 247 5.15 -9.77 -1.01
CA ALA A 247 5.95 -10.99 -1.12
C ALA A 247 7.06 -10.85 -2.15
N ALA A 248 6.79 -10.21 -3.28
CA ALA A 248 7.76 -9.93 -4.34
C ALA A 248 8.86 -8.97 -3.89
N ALA A 249 8.53 -7.93 -3.10
CA ALA A 249 9.53 -7.02 -2.52
C ALA A 249 10.54 -7.75 -1.63
N LEU A 250 10.10 -8.83 -0.94
CA LEU A 250 10.98 -9.69 -0.17
C LEU A 250 11.68 -10.76 -1.00
N ASN A 251 11.05 -11.27 -2.03
CA ASN A 251 11.53 -12.41 -2.80
C ASN A 251 11.52 -12.07 -4.30
N PRO A 252 12.46 -11.19 -4.73
CA PRO A 252 12.64 -10.87 -6.14
C PRO A 252 13.02 -12.13 -6.95
N ASP A 253 12.78 -12.10 -8.27
CA ASP A 253 13.18 -13.18 -9.17
C ASP A 253 14.68 -13.33 -9.20
N GLN A 254 15.18 -14.52 -8.77
CA GLN A 254 16.61 -14.77 -8.60
C GLN A 254 17.37 -14.76 -9.93
N GLU A 255 16.77 -15.26 -11.01
CA GLU A 255 17.41 -15.25 -12.34
C GLU A 255 17.61 -13.81 -12.82
N TYR A 256 16.61 -12.95 -12.64
CA TYR A 256 16.67 -11.55 -13.02
C TYR A 256 17.65 -10.73 -12.16
N LEU A 257 17.78 -11.08 -10.89
CA LEU A 257 18.81 -10.51 -10.00
C LEU A 257 20.22 -10.90 -10.49
N ASP A 258 20.47 -12.20 -10.61
CA ASP A 258 21.80 -12.74 -10.94
C ASP A 258 22.28 -12.30 -12.31
N GLU A 259 21.36 -12.16 -13.26
CA GLU A 259 21.66 -11.73 -14.62
C GLU A 259 21.75 -10.20 -14.79
N GLY A 260 21.38 -9.41 -13.77
CA GLY A 260 21.49 -7.97 -13.79
C GLY A 260 20.50 -7.29 -14.74
N TYR A 261 19.20 -7.58 -14.58
CA TYR A 261 18.13 -6.83 -15.26
C TYR A 261 17.84 -5.55 -14.48
N TYR A 262 17.93 -4.41 -15.12
CA TYR A 262 17.70 -3.09 -14.52
C TYR A 262 16.50 -2.37 -15.07
N PHE A 263 16.04 -2.73 -16.28
CA PHE A 263 15.01 -2.00 -17.00
C PHE A 263 13.86 -2.92 -17.36
N PHE A 264 12.68 -2.34 -17.39
CA PHE A 264 11.49 -2.97 -17.93
C PHE A 264 10.61 -1.92 -18.65
N VAL A 265 9.78 -2.39 -19.57
CA VAL A 265 8.75 -1.60 -20.23
C VAL A 265 7.58 -2.51 -20.58
N THR A 266 6.37 -1.99 -20.41
CA THR A 266 5.15 -2.69 -20.77
C THR A 266 4.72 -2.28 -22.18
N GLY A 267 4.26 -3.24 -22.97
CA GLY A 267 3.78 -3.01 -24.32
C GLY A 267 2.59 -2.06 -24.36
N ASN A 268 2.63 -1.15 -25.35
CA ASN A 268 1.58 -0.16 -25.57
C ASN A 268 0.23 -0.85 -25.75
N PRO A 269 -0.83 -0.46 -25.01
CA PRO A 269 -2.17 -1.06 -25.11
C PRO A 269 -2.77 -1.04 -26.52
N ASN A 270 -2.32 -0.09 -27.36
CA ASN A 270 -2.76 0.07 -28.75
C ASN A 270 -1.71 -0.43 -29.78
N GLY A 271 -0.62 -1.05 -29.30
CA GLY A 271 0.46 -1.59 -30.14
C GLY A 271 0.28 -3.06 -30.48
N ASP A 272 1.33 -3.67 -31.00
CA ASP A 272 1.35 -5.09 -31.40
C ASP A 272 1.55 -6.04 -30.21
N HIS A 273 2.01 -5.53 -29.07
CA HIS A 273 2.35 -6.29 -27.86
C HIS A 273 1.64 -5.76 -26.59
N PRO A 274 0.30 -5.64 -26.57
CA PRO A 274 -0.40 -4.99 -25.48
C PRO A 274 -0.23 -5.76 -24.16
N GLY A 275 0.33 -5.08 -23.14
CA GLY A 275 0.53 -5.63 -21.81
C GLY A 275 1.66 -6.67 -21.68
N GLU A 276 2.44 -6.93 -22.74
CA GLU A 276 3.63 -7.78 -22.69
C GLU A 276 4.78 -7.01 -22.01
N TYR A 277 5.55 -7.69 -21.13
CA TYR A 277 6.69 -7.10 -20.45
C TYR A 277 8.00 -7.43 -21.17
N PHE A 278 8.81 -6.40 -21.36
CA PHE A 278 10.14 -6.47 -21.96
C PHE A 278 11.17 -6.01 -20.94
N TYR A 279 12.11 -6.88 -20.62
CA TYR A 279 13.16 -6.61 -19.64
C TYR A 279 14.50 -6.39 -20.35
N ALA A 280 15.35 -5.55 -19.77
CA ALA A 280 16.66 -5.24 -20.33
C ALA A 280 17.73 -5.04 -19.25
N LYS A 281 18.97 -5.33 -19.62
CA LYS A 281 20.16 -5.18 -18.76
C LYS A 281 20.87 -3.85 -19.00
N THR A 282 20.69 -3.28 -20.18
CA THR A 282 21.33 -2.03 -20.61
C THR A 282 20.31 -1.02 -21.12
N ALA A 283 20.67 0.27 -21.08
CA ALA A 283 19.84 1.34 -21.62
C ALA A 283 19.59 1.20 -23.13
N ASP A 284 20.57 0.67 -23.90
CA ASP A 284 20.44 0.44 -25.33
C ASP A 284 19.42 -0.67 -25.61
N GLU A 285 19.44 -1.78 -24.86
CA GLU A 285 18.44 -2.84 -24.96
C GLU A 285 17.06 -2.32 -24.56
N HIS A 286 16.98 -1.54 -23.48
CA HIS A 286 15.71 -0.93 -23.06
C HIS A 286 15.14 -0.01 -24.13
N HIS A 287 15.96 0.82 -24.78
CA HIS A 287 15.52 1.65 -25.89
C HIS A 287 14.95 0.81 -27.06
N GLN A 288 15.60 -0.30 -27.41
CA GLN A 288 15.06 -1.22 -28.41
C GLN A 288 13.75 -1.86 -27.99
N ASN A 289 13.64 -2.24 -26.69
CA ASN A 289 12.41 -2.77 -26.12
C ASN A 289 11.27 -1.73 -26.17
N CYS A 290 11.55 -0.46 -25.91
CA CYS A 290 10.55 0.61 -26.04
C CYS A 290 10.01 0.72 -27.47
N ILE A 291 10.87 0.61 -28.49
CA ILE A 291 10.45 0.60 -29.90
C ILE A 291 9.56 -0.61 -30.20
N ILE A 292 9.98 -1.83 -29.78
CA ILE A 292 9.20 -3.06 -29.95
C ILE A 292 7.87 -2.97 -29.22
N ALA A 293 7.88 -2.45 -28.01
CA ALA A 293 6.70 -2.24 -27.17
C ALA A 293 5.72 -1.18 -27.71
N GLY A 294 6.11 -0.42 -28.75
CA GLY A 294 5.25 0.56 -29.41
C GLY A 294 5.25 1.95 -28.74
N TRP A 295 6.37 2.32 -28.08
CA TRP A 295 6.58 3.62 -27.45
C TRP A 295 7.64 4.47 -28.19
N GLY A 296 8.10 4.03 -29.35
CA GLY A 296 9.11 4.71 -30.19
C GLY A 296 8.53 5.73 -31.16
#